data_709bb9c5f45304e136bf6d91de8963cc
#
_entry.id   709bb9c5f45304e136bf6d91de8963cc
#
_cell.length_a   1.000
_cell.length_b   1.000
_cell.length_c   1.000
_cell.angle_alpha   90.00
_cell.angle_beta   90.00
_cell.angle_gamma   90.00
#
_symmetry.space_group_name_H-M   'P 1'
#
loop_
_entity.id
_entity.type
_entity.pdbx_description
1 polymer ?
#
loop_
_entity_poly.entity_id
_entity_poly.type
_entity_poly.pdbx_seq_one_letter_code
_entity_poly.pdbx_strand_id
1 'polypeptide(L)'
;MQDEYLKEEINKKGIVDINNLNPIQKGIYLWQGDITTLRCDAIVNAANSAMTGCYLPNHRCIDNAIHSFAGVELRLECDEIMNRQEHGEPTGQAKITNAYNLPCKYIIHTVGPIISYKLTSEDCELLANCYRS
;
A
#
# COMPACT_ATOMS: atom_id res chain seq x y z
N MET A 1 -2.38 4.93 22.79
CA MET A 1 -3.39 5.98 22.46
C MET A 1 -3.69 6.05 20.96
N GLN A 2 -2.70 6.33 20.06
CA GLN A 2 -2.93 6.35 18.61
C GLN A 2 -3.37 4.97 18.06
N ASP A 3 -2.69 3.90 18.46
CA ASP A 3 -2.98 2.55 17.96
C ASP A 3 -4.34 2.05 18.40
N GLU A 4 -4.77 2.32 19.61
CA GLU A 4 -6.10 1.97 20.11
C GLU A 4 -7.18 2.68 19.29
N TYR A 5 -7.00 3.98 19.06
CA TYR A 5 -7.92 4.77 18.23
C TYR A 5 -8.00 4.24 16.79
N LEU A 6 -6.84 3.96 16.16
CA LEU A 6 -6.79 3.47 14.78
C LEU A 6 -7.43 2.08 14.65
N LYS A 7 -7.22 1.19 15.60
CA LYS A 7 -7.88 -0.13 15.65
C LYS A 7 -9.39 0.00 15.81
N GLU A 8 -9.85 0.93 16.65
CA GLU A 8 -11.29 1.20 16.80
C GLU A 8 -11.89 1.73 15.50
N GLU A 9 -11.24 2.65 14.80
CA GLU A 9 -11.71 3.20 13.54
C GLU A 9 -11.84 2.12 12.45
N ILE A 10 -10.87 1.23 12.34
CA ILE A 10 -10.92 0.09 11.40
C ILE A 10 -12.05 -0.87 11.79
N ASN A 11 -12.23 -1.17 13.05
CA ASN A 11 -13.34 -2.01 13.54
C ASN A 11 -14.71 -1.39 13.26
N LYS A 12 -14.87 -0.06 13.39
CA LYS A 12 -16.09 0.65 13.04
C LYS A 12 -16.41 0.58 11.55
N LYS A 13 -15.41 0.61 10.68
CA LYS A 13 -15.56 0.42 9.23
C LYS A 13 -15.99 -1.01 8.88
N GLY A 14 -15.63 -1.98 9.71
CA GLY A 14 -15.82 -3.41 9.49
C GLY A 14 -14.66 -4.05 8.73
N ILE A 15 -14.16 -5.16 9.26
CA ILE A 15 -13.06 -5.92 8.67
C ILE A 15 -13.60 -6.93 7.68
N VAL A 16 -13.06 -6.94 6.46
CA VAL A 16 -13.41 -7.90 5.41
C VAL A 16 -12.32 -8.97 5.33
N ASP A 17 -12.68 -10.23 5.61
CA ASP A 17 -11.78 -11.36 5.47
C ASP A 17 -11.80 -11.88 4.02
N ILE A 18 -10.63 -11.94 3.39
CA ILE A 18 -10.50 -12.41 2.00
C ILE A 18 -11.00 -13.84 1.81
N ASN A 19 -10.93 -14.66 2.85
CA ASN A 19 -11.42 -16.05 2.81
C ASN A 19 -12.96 -16.16 2.67
N ASN A 20 -13.68 -15.09 2.94
CA ASN A 20 -15.13 -15.02 2.80
C ASN A 20 -15.57 -14.51 1.41
N LEU A 21 -14.62 -14.18 0.53
CA LEU A 21 -14.91 -13.72 -0.83
C LEU A 21 -15.08 -14.92 -1.78
N ASN A 22 -15.96 -14.75 -2.77
CA ASN A 22 -16.12 -15.75 -3.84
C ASN A 22 -15.12 -15.49 -4.97
N PRO A 23 -14.35 -16.49 -5.40
CA PRO A 23 -13.43 -16.34 -6.51
C PRO A 23 -14.19 -16.19 -7.84
N ILE A 24 -13.71 -15.30 -8.72
CA ILE A 24 -14.18 -15.21 -10.11
C ILE A 24 -13.47 -16.22 -11.01
N GLN A 25 -12.28 -16.64 -10.62
CA GLN A 25 -11.46 -17.67 -11.24
C GLN A 25 -10.58 -18.28 -10.14
N LYS A 26 -10.01 -19.48 -10.37
CA LYS A 26 -9.15 -20.15 -9.38
C LYS A 26 -8.05 -19.21 -8.87
N GLY A 27 -8.11 -18.87 -7.59
CA GLY A 27 -7.16 -17.98 -6.92
C GLY A 27 -7.30 -16.49 -7.27
N ILE A 28 -8.35 -16.08 -8.02
CA ILE A 28 -8.58 -14.69 -8.39
C ILE A 28 -9.94 -14.24 -7.86
N TYR A 29 -9.93 -13.12 -7.17
CA TYR A 29 -11.10 -12.52 -6.54
C TYR A 29 -11.30 -11.10 -7.06
N LEU A 30 -12.53 -10.70 -7.31
CA LEU A 30 -12.90 -9.32 -7.61
C LEU A 30 -13.67 -8.75 -6.42
N TRP A 31 -13.14 -7.69 -5.84
CA TRP A 31 -13.75 -7.04 -4.70
C TRP A 31 -13.60 -5.52 -4.82
N GLN A 32 -14.62 -4.79 -4.38
CA GLN A 32 -14.61 -3.33 -4.32
C GLN A 32 -14.88 -2.90 -2.89
N GLY A 33 -13.97 -2.10 -2.32
CA GLY A 33 -14.09 -1.60 -0.96
C GLY A 33 -12.84 -0.85 -0.51
N ASP A 34 -12.77 -0.55 0.77
CA ASP A 34 -11.62 0.12 1.39
C ASP A 34 -10.53 -0.93 1.72
N ILE A 35 -9.41 -0.90 0.99
CA ILE A 35 -8.31 -1.85 1.15
C ILE A 35 -7.72 -1.85 2.56
N THR A 36 -7.85 -0.75 3.31
CA THR A 36 -7.37 -0.65 4.70
C THR A 36 -8.17 -1.52 5.67
N THR A 37 -9.30 -2.07 5.24
CA THR A 37 -10.15 -2.97 6.03
C THR A 37 -9.97 -4.44 5.71
N LEU A 38 -9.12 -4.79 4.73
CA LEU A 38 -8.91 -6.18 4.30
C LEU A 38 -8.03 -6.96 5.27
N ARG A 39 -8.55 -8.10 5.73
CA ARG A 39 -7.77 -9.12 6.41
C ARG A 39 -7.23 -10.12 5.40
N CYS A 40 -5.94 -10.04 5.14
CA CYS A 40 -5.18 -10.88 4.19
C CYS A 40 -3.71 -10.92 4.60
N ASP A 41 -2.88 -11.65 3.87
CA ASP A 41 -1.45 -11.69 4.18
C ASP A 41 -0.75 -10.38 3.82
N ALA A 42 -1.03 -9.80 2.65
CA ALA A 42 -0.46 -8.52 2.26
C ALA A 42 -1.41 -7.69 1.39
N ILE A 43 -1.27 -6.37 1.47
CA ILE A 43 -1.88 -5.41 0.53
C ILE A 43 -0.78 -4.70 -0.25
N VAL A 44 -1.10 -4.24 -1.46
CA VAL A 44 -0.18 -3.44 -2.28
C VAL A 44 -0.50 -1.96 -2.12
N ASN A 45 0.52 -1.18 -1.82
CA ASN A 45 0.46 0.29 -1.77
C ASN A 45 1.12 0.88 -3.02
N ALA A 46 0.39 1.72 -3.75
CA ALA A 46 0.95 2.55 -4.81
C ALA A 46 1.67 3.75 -4.18
N ALA A 47 2.91 3.54 -3.78
CA ALA A 47 3.74 4.51 -3.10
C ALA A 47 4.37 5.52 -4.07
N ASN A 48 4.89 6.62 -3.52
CA ASN A 48 5.81 7.51 -4.21
C ASN A 48 7.27 7.09 -3.95
N SER A 49 8.23 7.71 -4.66
CA SER A 49 9.66 7.38 -4.54
C SER A 49 10.26 7.66 -3.16
N ALA A 50 9.64 8.49 -2.33
CA ALA A 50 10.08 8.74 -0.96
C ALA A 50 9.59 7.66 0.02
N MET A 51 8.55 6.90 -0.34
CA MET A 51 7.94 5.79 0.42
C MET A 51 7.37 6.15 1.80
N THR A 52 7.44 7.39 2.23
CA THR A 52 7.00 7.85 3.56
C THR A 52 5.57 8.39 3.57
N GLY A 53 4.77 8.08 2.56
CA GLY A 53 3.39 8.50 2.43
C GLY A 53 3.22 9.81 1.67
N CYS A 54 1.97 10.23 1.49
CA CYS A 54 1.62 11.46 0.81
C CYS A 54 1.55 12.62 1.81
N TYR A 55 2.29 13.71 1.52
CA TYR A 55 2.31 14.91 2.35
C TYR A 55 1.37 16.03 1.86
N LEU A 56 0.61 15.78 0.80
CA LEU A 56 -0.40 16.75 0.35
C LEU A 56 -1.62 16.72 1.29
N PRO A 57 -1.95 17.84 1.96
CA PRO A 57 -3.08 17.89 2.88
C PRO A 57 -4.38 17.46 2.20
N ASN A 58 -5.15 16.58 2.86
CA ASN A 58 -6.43 16.06 2.38
C ASN A 58 -6.39 15.35 1.00
N HIS A 59 -5.21 14.92 0.54
CA HIS A 59 -5.10 14.15 -0.69
C HIS A 59 -5.73 12.76 -0.52
N ARG A 60 -6.73 12.47 -1.35
CA ARG A 60 -7.46 11.21 -1.32
C ARG A 60 -6.78 10.15 -2.19
N CYS A 61 -5.58 9.77 -1.83
CA CYS A 61 -4.86 8.68 -2.49
C CYS A 61 -4.71 7.48 -1.56
N ILE A 62 -4.46 6.32 -2.15
CA ILE A 62 -4.30 5.08 -1.40
C ILE A 62 -3.10 5.13 -0.46
N ASP A 63 -2.00 5.75 -0.88
CA ASP A 63 -0.79 5.93 -0.08
C ASP A 63 -1.07 6.72 1.21
N ASN A 64 -1.81 7.83 1.11
CA ASN A 64 -2.24 8.59 2.28
C ASN A 64 -3.16 7.79 3.21
N ALA A 65 -4.11 7.05 2.65
CA ALA A 65 -5.04 6.24 3.44
C ALA A 65 -4.30 5.12 4.21
N ILE A 66 -3.43 4.38 3.54
CA ILE A 66 -2.65 3.29 4.15
C ILE A 66 -1.77 3.83 5.27
N HIS A 67 -0.98 4.88 5.04
CA HIS A 67 -0.14 5.47 6.09
C HIS A 67 -0.93 6.05 7.25
N SER A 68 -2.10 6.64 6.99
CA SER A 68 -2.96 7.21 8.02
C SER A 68 -3.55 6.14 8.94
N PHE A 69 -4.07 5.03 8.38
CA PHE A 69 -4.70 3.98 9.16
C PHE A 69 -3.71 2.96 9.74
N ALA A 70 -2.55 2.74 9.11
CA ALA A 70 -1.48 1.94 9.69
C ALA A 70 -0.87 2.60 10.94
N GLY A 71 -0.75 3.92 10.93
CA GLY A 71 -0.18 4.72 12.01
C GLY A 71 1.25 5.17 11.75
N VAL A 72 1.79 5.95 12.69
CA VAL A 72 3.11 6.59 12.56
C VAL A 72 4.26 5.59 12.44
N GLU A 73 4.14 4.42 13.02
CA GLU A 73 5.20 3.38 13.00
C GLU A 73 5.52 2.91 11.57
N LEU A 74 4.49 2.82 10.70
CA LEU A 74 4.73 2.50 9.29
C LEU A 74 5.63 3.55 8.62
N ARG A 75 5.36 4.83 8.87
CA ARG A 75 6.17 5.92 8.31
C ARG A 75 7.61 5.88 8.81
N LEU A 76 7.81 5.57 10.09
CA LEU A 76 9.14 5.44 10.69
C LEU A 76 9.91 4.24 10.09
N GLU A 77 9.26 3.09 9.90
CA GLU A 77 9.88 1.93 9.24
C GLU A 77 10.28 2.25 7.79
N CYS A 78 9.40 2.90 7.03
CA CYS A 78 9.71 3.33 5.67
C CYS A 78 10.88 4.33 5.63
N ASP A 79 10.89 5.32 6.52
CA ASP A 79 11.98 6.30 6.62
C ASP A 79 13.31 5.62 6.93
N GLU A 80 13.34 4.66 7.85
CA GLU A 80 14.53 3.89 8.17
C GLU A 80 15.06 3.08 6.98
N ILE A 81 14.16 2.44 6.22
CA ILE A 81 14.51 1.70 5.00
C ILE A 81 15.12 2.64 3.96
N MET A 82 14.49 3.80 3.73
CA MET A 82 14.93 4.76 2.74
C MET A 82 16.24 5.44 3.12
N ASN A 83 16.46 5.72 4.42
CA ASN A 83 17.72 6.26 4.92
C ASN A 83 18.90 5.28 4.74
N ARG A 84 18.67 3.98 4.88
CA ARG A 84 19.68 2.95 4.59
C ARG A 84 19.98 2.83 3.09
N GLN A 85 18.99 3.11 2.24
CA GLN A 85 19.11 3.03 0.79
C GLN A 85 19.85 4.24 0.20
N GLU A 86 19.76 5.41 0.86
CA GLU A 86 20.41 6.68 0.48
C GLU A 86 19.91 7.30 -0.85
N HIS A 87 18.89 6.75 -1.48
CA HIS A 87 18.26 7.29 -2.69
C HIS A 87 16.78 6.95 -2.75
N GLY A 88 15.99 7.68 -3.55
CA GLY A 88 14.56 7.41 -3.76
C GLY A 88 14.33 6.02 -4.35
N GLU A 89 13.18 5.43 -4.04
CA GLU A 89 12.80 4.13 -4.62
C GLU A 89 12.60 4.23 -6.12
N PRO A 90 13.30 3.42 -6.92
CA PRO A 90 13.12 3.42 -8.37
C PRO A 90 11.73 2.92 -8.77
N THR A 91 11.19 3.46 -9.86
CA THR A 91 9.98 2.93 -10.49
C THR A 91 10.17 1.46 -10.91
N GLY A 92 9.18 0.63 -10.64
CA GLY A 92 9.24 -0.80 -10.96
C GLY A 92 9.90 -1.67 -9.89
N GLN A 93 10.23 -1.09 -8.73
CA GLN A 93 10.74 -1.81 -7.56
C GLN A 93 9.69 -1.87 -6.46
N ALA A 94 9.87 -2.79 -5.52
CA ALA A 94 8.99 -2.95 -4.37
C ALA A 94 9.77 -3.20 -3.07
N LYS A 95 9.15 -2.82 -1.95
CA LYS A 95 9.63 -3.11 -0.59
C LYS A 95 8.47 -3.59 0.27
N ILE A 96 8.76 -4.44 1.22
CA ILE A 96 7.79 -4.96 2.17
C ILE A 96 8.02 -4.36 3.56
N THR A 97 6.93 -4.01 4.24
CA THR A 97 6.92 -3.56 5.64
C THR A 97 5.86 -4.30 6.44
N ASN A 98 5.91 -4.13 7.76
CA ASN A 98 4.79 -4.51 8.62
C ASN A 98 3.57 -3.59 8.36
N ALA A 99 2.37 -4.09 8.69
CA ALA A 99 1.13 -3.34 8.47
C ALA A 99 0.61 -2.60 9.72
N TYR A 100 1.22 -2.84 10.87
CA TYR A 100 0.91 -2.19 12.17
C TYR A 100 -0.58 -2.30 12.53
N ASN A 101 -1.33 -1.20 12.48
CA ASN A 101 -2.75 -1.19 12.90
C ASN A 101 -3.72 -1.70 11.83
N LEU A 102 -3.26 -1.98 10.61
CA LEU A 102 -4.11 -2.57 9.56
C LEU A 102 -4.41 -4.05 9.84
N PRO A 103 -5.55 -4.59 9.35
CA PRO A 103 -5.91 -5.99 9.55
C PRO A 103 -5.06 -6.98 8.71
N CYS A 104 -4.36 -6.54 7.68
CA CYS A 104 -3.38 -7.33 6.94
C CYS A 104 -2.07 -7.49 7.73
N LYS A 105 -1.22 -8.43 7.35
CA LYS A 105 0.07 -8.67 8.02
C LYS A 105 1.18 -7.74 7.49
N TYR A 106 1.21 -7.55 6.18
CA TYR A 106 2.26 -6.82 5.47
C TYR A 106 1.70 -5.82 4.48
N ILE A 107 2.53 -4.84 4.13
CA ILE A 107 2.29 -3.92 3.03
C ILE A 107 3.44 -4.03 2.04
N ILE A 108 3.11 -4.23 0.77
CA ILE A 108 4.06 -4.19 -0.34
C ILE A 108 3.96 -2.82 -0.99
N HIS A 109 4.97 -1.99 -0.77
CA HIS A 109 5.05 -0.66 -1.34
C HIS A 109 5.76 -0.75 -2.70
N THR A 110 5.13 -0.27 -3.76
CA THR A 110 5.72 -0.24 -5.10
C THR A 110 5.51 1.12 -5.76
N VAL A 111 6.50 1.57 -6.51
CA VAL A 111 6.45 2.85 -7.24
C VAL A 111 6.12 2.57 -8.70
N GLY A 112 4.89 2.87 -9.09
CA GLY A 112 4.43 2.73 -10.47
C GLY A 112 4.91 3.87 -11.37
N PRO A 113 4.87 3.68 -12.71
CA PRO A 113 5.21 4.74 -13.65
C PRO A 113 4.18 5.87 -13.63
N ILE A 114 4.66 7.10 -13.86
CA ILE A 114 3.81 8.29 -14.01
C ILE A 114 3.61 8.55 -15.50
N ILE A 115 2.38 8.41 -15.98
CA ILE A 115 2.04 8.63 -17.38
C ILE A 115 1.69 10.10 -17.60
N SER A 116 2.52 10.84 -18.33
CA SER A 116 2.35 12.29 -18.51
C SER A 116 1.35 12.64 -19.62
N TYR A 117 1.47 12.02 -20.81
CA TYR A 117 0.62 12.31 -21.97
C TYR A 117 0.20 11.06 -22.75
N LYS A 118 1.11 10.16 -23.03
CA LYS A 118 0.88 8.96 -23.82
C LYS A 118 1.60 7.78 -23.20
N LEU A 119 0.91 6.66 -23.15
CA LEU A 119 1.49 5.39 -22.70
C LEU A 119 2.63 4.96 -23.62
N THR A 120 3.78 4.64 -23.05
CA THR A 120 4.96 4.12 -23.75
C THR A 120 5.17 2.63 -23.46
N SER A 121 6.01 1.98 -24.26
CA SER A 121 6.41 0.59 -24.00
C SER A 121 7.20 0.47 -22.68
N GLU A 122 7.99 1.48 -22.38
CA GLU A 122 8.76 1.55 -21.13
C GLU A 122 7.84 1.63 -19.90
N ASP A 123 6.76 2.44 -19.96
CA ASP A 123 5.78 2.51 -18.88
C ASP A 123 5.11 1.14 -18.64
N CYS A 124 4.79 0.42 -19.71
CA CYS A 124 4.22 -0.93 -19.61
C CYS A 124 5.19 -1.92 -18.96
N GLU A 125 6.47 -1.83 -19.29
CA GLU A 125 7.51 -2.68 -18.73
C GLU A 125 7.78 -2.36 -17.26
N LEU A 126 7.84 -1.08 -16.90
CA LEU A 126 7.96 -0.63 -15.51
C LEU A 126 6.77 -1.09 -14.66
N LEU A 127 5.56 -0.99 -15.18
CA LEU A 127 4.37 -1.50 -14.48
C LEU A 127 4.45 -3.02 -14.29
N ALA A 128 4.87 -3.77 -15.31
CA ALA A 128 5.07 -5.21 -15.19
C ALA A 128 6.14 -5.57 -14.14
N ASN A 129 7.18 -4.75 -14.02
CA ASN A 129 8.23 -4.94 -13.01
C ASN A 129 7.70 -4.75 -11.58
N CYS A 130 6.76 -3.83 -11.34
CA CYS A 130 6.10 -3.69 -10.04
C CYS A 130 5.44 -5.00 -9.55
N TYR A 131 4.99 -5.85 -10.48
CA TYR A 131 4.39 -7.16 -10.15
C TYR A 131 5.40 -8.30 -10.04
N ARG A 132 6.64 -8.10 -10.46
CA ARG A 132 7.69 -9.14 -10.49
C ARG A 132 8.74 -8.95 -9.41
N SER A 133 8.87 -7.74 -8.86
CA SER A 133 9.89 -7.37 -7.85
C SER A 133 9.66 -7.96 -6.46
#